data_52c075e085e8290db39f4453fe29fa1e
#
_entry.id   52c075e085e8290db39f4453fe29fa1e
#
_cell.length_a   1.000
_cell.length_b   1.000
_cell.length_c   1.000
_cell.angle_alpha   90.00
_cell.angle_beta   90.00
_cell.angle_gamma   90.00
#
_symmetry.space_group_name_H-M   'P 1'
#
loop_
_entity.id
_entity.type
_entity.pdbx_description
1 polymer ?
#
loop_
_entity_poly.entity_id
_entity_poly.type
_entity_poly.pdbx_seq_one_letter_code
_entity_poly.pdbx_strand_id
1 'polypeptide(L)'
;MNQKQKIFTVPNLLSVFRLLLIPLIVWLYREKGAYGWALAVLILSGLTDIADGFIARHWNLVSDLGKALDPVADKLTQICVMWCLVSRFPYLWLLLGVLMANERFTGIMSLCAVKKSGKILGADWHGKLCTALLYGTMGLHILWGSIPEVFSKILMAVCMAVMCLSGLLYWYRNYKLIKGYL
;
A
#
# COMPACT_ATOMS: atom_id res chain seq x y z
N MET A 1 -5.91 -4.78 -34.86
CA MET A 1 -5.20 -3.51 -34.73
C MET A 1 -4.32 -3.60 -33.48
N ASN A 2 -2.99 -3.60 -33.66
CA ASN A 2 -2.03 -3.64 -32.56
C ASN A 2 -2.20 -2.40 -31.65
N GLN A 3 -2.72 -2.59 -30.45
CA GLN A 3 -2.56 -1.59 -29.41
C GLN A 3 -1.08 -1.59 -29.00
N LYS A 4 -0.28 -0.77 -29.66
CA LYS A 4 1.03 -0.38 -29.14
C LYS A 4 0.77 0.13 -27.72
N GLN A 5 1.28 -0.59 -26.74
CA GLN A 5 1.23 -0.23 -25.34
C GLN A 5 1.62 1.24 -25.21
N LYS A 6 0.67 2.11 -24.93
CA LYS A 6 0.98 3.51 -24.64
C LYS A 6 1.66 3.52 -23.27
N ILE A 7 2.99 3.47 -23.29
CA ILE A 7 3.84 3.51 -22.08
C ILE A 7 3.64 4.84 -21.35
N PHE A 8 3.49 5.93 -22.10
CA PHE A 8 3.25 7.27 -21.57
C PHE A 8 1.75 7.56 -21.49
N THR A 9 1.12 7.16 -20.38
CA THR A 9 -0.25 7.56 -20.01
C THR A 9 -0.21 8.44 -18.77
N VAL A 10 -1.21 9.30 -18.61
CA VAL A 10 -1.33 10.15 -17.41
C VAL A 10 -1.29 9.33 -16.12
N PRO A 11 -2.02 8.19 -16.00
CA PRO A 11 -1.89 7.34 -14.81
C PRO A 11 -0.46 6.85 -14.55
N ASN A 12 0.24 6.34 -15.58
CA ASN A 12 1.63 5.88 -15.41
C ASN A 12 2.56 7.00 -14.92
N LEU A 13 2.36 8.23 -15.41
CA LEU A 13 3.14 9.39 -14.98
C LEU A 13 2.88 9.70 -13.49
N LEU A 14 1.64 9.61 -13.04
CA LEU A 14 1.27 9.80 -11.64
C LEU A 14 1.88 8.72 -10.74
N SER A 15 1.93 7.46 -11.20
CA SER A 15 2.60 6.37 -10.45
C SER A 15 4.11 6.61 -10.33
N VAL A 16 4.76 7.07 -11.40
CA VAL A 16 6.19 7.46 -11.37
C VAL A 16 6.41 8.66 -10.45
N PHE A 17 5.55 9.69 -10.54
CA PHE A 17 5.60 10.84 -9.64
C PHE A 17 5.51 10.41 -8.18
N ARG A 18 4.63 9.47 -7.84
CA ARG A 18 4.53 8.90 -6.49
C ARG A 18 5.83 8.24 -6.03
N LEU A 19 6.51 7.50 -6.90
CA LEU A 19 7.83 6.94 -6.60
C LEU A 19 8.86 8.04 -6.30
N LEU A 20 8.82 9.16 -7.00
CA LEU A 20 9.72 10.31 -6.75
C LEU A 20 9.38 11.05 -5.46
N LEU A 21 8.14 10.97 -4.96
CA LEU A 21 7.78 11.54 -3.66
C LEU A 21 8.35 10.75 -2.48
N ILE A 22 8.67 9.46 -2.64
CA ILE A 22 9.23 8.64 -1.56
C ILE A 22 10.54 9.22 -0.99
N PRO A 23 11.59 9.48 -1.78
CA PRO A 23 12.81 10.05 -1.25
C PRO A 23 12.60 11.44 -0.64
N LEU A 24 11.64 12.24 -1.15
CA LEU A 24 11.28 13.51 -0.57
C LEU A 24 10.66 13.34 0.83
N ILE A 25 9.75 12.38 1.01
CA ILE A 25 9.15 12.07 2.33
C ILE A 25 10.25 11.65 3.32
N VAL A 26 11.15 10.75 2.90
CA VAL A 26 12.24 10.27 3.73
C VAL A 26 13.16 11.41 4.15
N TRP A 27 13.54 12.28 3.21
CA TRP A 27 14.40 13.43 3.46
C TRP A 27 13.74 14.44 4.41
N LEU A 28 12.47 14.80 4.18
CA LEU A 28 11.72 15.70 5.05
C LEU A 28 11.60 15.14 6.47
N TYR A 29 11.36 13.85 6.61
CA TYR A 29 11.17 13.21 7.90
C TYR A 29 12.49 13.04 8.67
N ARG A 30 13.55 12.50 8.04
CA ARG A 30 14.78 12.12 8.72
C ARG A 30 15.80 13.24 8.82
N GLU A 31 16.01 13.98 7.74
CA GLU A 31 17.07 14.99 7.67
C GLU A 31 16.59 16.36 8.15
N LYS A 32 15.35 16.73 7.82
CA LYS A 32 14.81 18.04 8.18
C LYS A 32 13.97 18.05 9.45
N GLY A 33 13.49 16.89 9.92
CA GLY A 33 12.53 16.82 11.03
C GLY A 33 11.22 17.55 10.75
N ALA A 34 10.92 17.81 9.48
CA ALA A 34 9.76 18.58 9.01
C ALA A 34 8.53 17.65 8.88
N TYR A 35 8.09 17.09 10.01
CA TYR A 35 7.05 16.05 10.07
C TYR A 35 5.73 16.46 9.41
N GLY A 36 5.31 17.72 9.60
CA GLY A 36 4.10 18.24 8.95
C GLY A 36 4.20 18.25 7.42
N TRP A 37 5.35 18.63 6.87
CA TRP A 37 5.59 18.58 5.43
C TRP A 37 5.72 17.15 4.92
N ALA A 38 6.36 16.26 5.65
CA ALA A 38 6.43 14.84 5.31
C ALA A 38 5.03 14.22 5.22
N LEU A 39 4.13 14.56 6.17
CA LEU A 39 2.73 14.13 6.12
C LEU A 39 1.97 14.75 4.95
N ALA A 40 2.16 16.04 4.67
CA ALA A 40 1.51 16.70 3.54
C ALA A 40 1.89 16.02 2.21
N VAL A 41 3.16 15.68 2.03
CA VAL A 41 3.64 14.94 0.84
C VAL A 41 3.08 13.50 0.81
N LEU A 42 2.94 12.84 1.96
CA LEU A 42 2.32 11.52 2.05
C LEU A 42 0.83 11.56 1.66
N ILE A 43 0.10 12.58 2.13
CA ILE A 43 -1.31 12.80 1.75
C ILE A 43 -1.40 13.08 0.25
N LEU A 44 -0.53 13.94 -0.29
CA LEU A 44 -0.46 14.21 -1.72
C LEU A 44 -0.22 12.91 -2.52
N SER A 45 0.69 12.05 -2.07
CA SER A 45 0.95 10.75 -2.66
C SER A 45 -0.31 9.87 -2.68
N GLY A 46 -1.06 9.81 -1.58
CA GLY A 46 -2.33 9.07 -1.52
C GLY A 46 -3.43 9.67 -2.42
N LEU A 47 -3.52 10.99 -2.51
CA LEU A 47 -4.48 11.66 -3.40
C LEU A 47 -4.16 11.40 -4.88
N THR A 48 -2.89 11.38 -5.25
CA THR A 48 -2.47 11.04 -6.63
C THR A 48 -2.82 9.59 -6.99
N ASP A 49 -2.75 8.64 -6.04
CA ASP A 49 -3.18 7.25 -6.22
C ASP A 49 -4.69 7.13 -6.49
N ILE A 50 -5.50 7.89 -5.77
CA ILE A 50 -6.95 7.93 -6.01
C ILE A 50 -7.25 8.54 -7.37
N ALA A 51 -6.53 9.62 -7.72
CA ALA A 51 -6.72 10.35 -8.97
C ALA A 51 -6.33 9.50 -10.19
N ASP A 52 -5.18 8.80 -10.17
CA ASP A 52 -4.75 7.95 -11.28
C ASP A 52 -5.70 6.78 -11.52
N GLY A 53 -6.17 6.13 -10.45
CA GLY A 53 -7.16 5.08 -10.53
C GLY A 53 -8.51 5.55 -11.07
N PHE A 54 -8.94 6.78 -10.74
CA PHE A 54 -10.15 7.40 -11.30
C PHE A 54 -9.98 7.72 -12.79
N ILE A 55 -8.87 8.38 -13.15
CA ILE A 55 -8.51 8.76 -14.51
C ILE A 55 -8.42 7.52 -15.42
N ALA A 56 -7.69 6.49 -14.96
CA ALA A 56 -7.52 5.25 -15.72
C ALA A 56 -8.85 4.58 -16.08
N ARG A 57 -9.79 4.56 -15.13
CA ARG A 57 -11.12 3.96 -15.34
C ARG A 57 -12.04 4.82 -16.18
N HIS A 58 -12.04 6.14 -15.97
CA HIS A 58 -12.97 7.04 -16.65
C HIS A 58 -12.59 7.22 -18.13
N TRP A 59 -11.31 7.24 -18.46
CA TRP A 59 -10.83 7.45 -19.83
C TRP A 59 -10.31 6.19 -20.53
N ASN A 60 -10.53 5.00 -19.96
CA ASN A 60 -10.02 3.73 -20.50
C ASN A 60 -8.51 3.75 -20.84
N LEU A 61 -7.72 4.47 -20.03
CA LEU A 61 -6.28 4.62 -20.18
C LEU A 61 -5.50 3.57 -19.37
N VAL A 62 -6.09 2.40 -19.19
CA VAL A 62 -5.49 1.30 -18.42
C VAL A 62 -4.35 0.70 -19.24
N SER A 63 -3.12 0.79 -18.74
CA SER A 63 -1.93 0.16 -19.32
C SER A 63 -1.48 -1.03 -18.46
N ASP A 64 -0.87 -2.04 -19.09
CA ASP A 64 -0.34 -3.19 -18.32
C ASP A 64 0.84 -2.77 -17.43
N LEU A 65 1.59 -1.74 -17.85
CA LEU A 65 2.68 -1.16 -17.06
C LEU A 65 2.14 -0.40 -15.84
N GLY A 66 1.06 0.38 -15.97
CA GLY A 66 0.39 1.04 -14.85
C GLY A 66 -0.13 0.05 -13.82
N LYS A 67 -0.82 -1.01 -14.26
CA LYS A 67 -1.30 -2.08 -13.37
C LYS A 67 -0.19 -2.71 -12.52
N ALA A 68 1.06 -2.70 -12.99
CA ALA A 68 2.20 -3.22 -12.26
C ALA A 68 2.86 -2.14 -11.38
N LEU A 69 2.95 -0.89 -11.88
CA LEU A 69 3.60 0.21 -11.18
C LEU A 69 2.81 0.68 -9.94
N ASP A 70 1.46 0.76 -10.04
CA ASP A 70 0.62 1.25 -8.95
C ASP A 70 0.79 0.45 -7.66
N PRO A 71 0.66 -0.91 -7.65
CA PRO A 71 0.90 -1.70 -6.45
C PRO A 71 2.33 -1.57 -5.93
N VAL A 72 3.31 -1.45 -6.82
CA VAL A 72 4.72 -1.31 -6.42
C VAL A 72 4.96 0.04 -5.75
N ALA A 73 4.46 1.15 -6.31
CA ALA A 73 4.60 2.47 -5.75
C ALA A 73 3.93 2.57 -4.37
N ASP A 74 2.69 2.05 -4.23
CA ASP A 74 1.97 2.01 -2.96
C ASP A 74 2.75 1.25 -1.88
N LYS A 75 3.21 0.03 -2.19
CA LYS A 75 3.95 -0.80 -1.24
C LYS A 75 5.30 -0.21 -0.84
N LEU A 76 6.04 0.36 -1.79
CA LEU A 76 7.29 1.04 -1.49
C LEU A 76 7.07 2.26 -0.60
N THR A 77 6.01 3.06 -0.84
CA THR A 77 5.65 4.18 0.02
C THR A 77 5.38 3.71 1.45
N GLN A 78 4.55 2.67 1.63
CA GLN A 78 4.22 2.11 2.94
C GLN A 78 5.47 1.63 3.68
N ILE A 79 6.34 0.87 3.03
CA ILE A 79 7.57 0.33 3.61
C ILE A 79 8.53 1.46 4.00
N CYS A 80 8.77 2.43 3.11
CA CYS A 80 9.70 3.53 3.37
C CYS A 80 9.21 4.45 4.49
N VAL A 81 7.93 4.79 4.53
CA VAL A 81 7.35 5.59 5.62
C VAL A 81 7.43 4.82 6.94
N MET A 82 7.07 3.54 6.94
CA MET A 82 7.16 2.71 8.15
C MET A 82 8.60 2.58 8.64
N TRP A 83 9.57 2.43 7.73
CA TRP A 83 11.00 2.45 8.05
C TRP A 83 11.43 3.77 8.71
N CYS A 84 10.92 4.90 8.23
CA CYS A 84 11.16 6.20 8.86
C CYS A 84 10.59 6.24 10.28
N LEU A 85 9.38 5.74 10.49
CA LEU A 85 8.73 5.73 11.81
C LEU A 85 9.45 4.82 12.81
N VAL A 86 9.98 3.69 12.37
CA VAL A 86 10.76 2.77 13.22
C VAL A 86 11.98 3.45 13.83
N SER A 87 12.60 4.42 13.15
CA SER A 87 13.74 5.15 13.70
C SER A 87 13.39 5.95 14.97
N ARG A 88 12.11 6.35 15.11
CA ARG A 88 11.60 7.10 16.26
C ARG A 88 10.83 6.22 17.24
N PHE A 89 10.15 5.19 16.73
CA PHE A 89 9.31 4.25 17.48
C PHE A 89 9.78 2.81 17.21
N PRO A 90 10.83 2.33 17.88
CA PRO A 90 11.47 1.04 17.55
C PRO A 90 10.51 -0.16 17.59
N TYR A 91 9.49 -0.14 18.45
CA TYR A 91 8.51 -1.23 18.53
C TYR A 91 7.68 -1.41 17.25
N LEU A 92 7.63 -0.42 16.36
CA LEU A 92 6.97 -0.54 15.06
C LEU A 92 7.69 -1.50 14.09
N TRP A 93 8.89 -2.00 14.44
CA TRP A 93 9.53 -3.09 13.68
C TRP A 93 8.63 -4.31 13.52
N LEU A 94 7.86 -4.62 14.58
CA LEU A 94 6.93 -5.74 14.52
C LEU A 94 5.82 -5.50 13.48
N LEU A 95 5.25 -4.31 13.44
CA LEU A 95 4.22 -3.95 12.44
C LEU A 95 4.80 -3.97 11.02
N LEU A 96 6.01 -3.46 10.82
CA LEU A 96 6.70 -3.53 9.54
C LEU A 96 6.94 -4.98 9.10
N GLY A 97 7.36 -5.85 10.02
CA GLY A 97 7.55 -7.27 9.75
C GLY A 97 6.26 -7.97 9.33
N VAL A 98 5.17 -7.73 10.06
CA VAL A 98 3.84 -8.26 9.73
C VAL A 98 3.34 -7.72 8.39
N LEU A 99 3.54 -6.43 8.11
CA LEU A 99 3.21 -5.84 6.81
C LEU A 99 3.92 -6.57 5.67
N MET A 100 5.23 -6.71 5.75
CA MET A 100 6.02 -7.38 4.72
C MET A 100 5.65 -8.85 4.53
N ALA A 101 5.39 -9.56 5.63
CA ALA A 101 4.96 -10.97 5.59
C ALA A 101 3.59 -11.11 4.93
N ASN A 102 2.62 -10.29 5.34
CA ASN A 102 1.25 -10.30 4.79
C ASN A 102 1.24 -9.97 3.29
N GLU A 103 2.01 -8.97 2.86
CA GLU A 103 2.09 -8.59 1.44
C GLU A 103 2.71 -9.68 0.57
N ARG A 104 3.78 -10.33 1.04
CA ARG A 104 4.38 -11.47 0.33
C ARG A 104 3.42 -12.64 0.25
N PHE A 105 2.77 -12.97 1.37
CA PHE A 105 1.82 -14.07 1.44
C PHE A 105 0.64 -13.89 0.49
N THR A 106 -0.02 -12.72 0.56
CA THR A 106 -1.17 -12.41 -0.30
C THR A 106 -0.78 -12.30 -1.77
N GLY A 107 0.39 -11.74 -2.07
CA GLY A 107 0.93 -11.66 -3.44
C GLY A 107 1.20 -13.05 -4.04
N ILE A 108 1.87 -13.94 -3.31
CA ILE A 108 2.15 -15.32 -3.77
C ILE A 108 0.84 -16.08 -3.99
N MET A 109 -0.10 -16.00 -3.04
CA MET A 109 -1.39 -16.68 -3.16
C MET A 109 -2.22 -16.17 -4.34
N SER A 110 -2.21 -14.87 -4.59
CA SER A 110 -2.88 -14.28 -5.76
C SER A 110 -2.26 -14.74 -7.07
N LEU A 111 -0.92 -14.77 -7.16
CA LEU A 111 -0.22 -15.30 -8.34
C LEU A 111 -0.53 -16.78 -8.61
N CYS A 112 -0.55 -17.59 -7.56
CA CYS A 112 -0.92 -19.02 -7.68
C CYS A 112 -2.37 -19.19 -8.16
N ALA A 113 -3.29 -18.38 -7.63
CA ALA A 113 -4.70 -18.40 -8.02
C ALA A 113 -4.88 -18.00 -9.49
N VAL A 114 -4.23 -16.93 -9.94
CA VAL A 114 -4.27 -16.48 -11.35
C VAL A 114 -3.70 -17.53 -12.29
N LYS A 115 -2.54 -18.12 -11.96
CA LYS A 115 -1.93 -19.17 -12.78
C LYS A 115 -2.83 -20.39 -12.96
N LYS A 116 -3.62 -20.75 -11.94
CA LYS A 116 -4.45 -21.96 -11.98
C LYS A 116 -5.85 -21.72 -12.51
N SER A 117 -6.48 -20.58 -12.19
CA SER A 117 -7.87 -20.27 -12.57
C SER A 117 -7.99 -19.35 -13.79
N GLY A 118 -6.92 -18.65 -14.18
CA GLY A 118 -6.95 -17.60 -15.21
C GLY A 118 -7.74 -16.35 -14.81
N LYS A 119 -8.37 -16.33 -13.64
CA LYS A 119 -9.21 -15.23 -13.17
C LYS A 119 -8.42 -14.29 -12.26
N ILE A 120 -8.50 -12.99 -12.55
CA ILE A 120 -7.95 -11.93 -11.67
C ILE A 120 -9.09 -11.45 -10.78
N LEU A 121 -8.96 -11.65 -9.47
CA LEU A 121 -9.91 -11.12 -8.50
C LEU A 121 -9.54 -9.68 -8.13
N GLY A 122 -10.55 -8.82 -8.08
CA GLY A 122 -10.39 -7.45 -7.62
C GLY A 122 -10.06 -7.36 -6.11
N ALA A 123 -9.65 -6.16 -5.68
CA ALA A 123 -9.40 -5.88 -4.27
C ALA A 123 -10.69 -5.90 -3.44
N ASP A 124 -10.67 -6.63 -2.33
CA ASP A 124 -11.79 -6.72 -1.39
C ASP A 124 -11.83 -5.52 -0.44
N TRP A 125 -13.00 -5.26 0.14
CA TRP A 125 -13.21 -4.19 1.09
C TRP A 125 -12.30 -4.28 2.33
N HIS A 126 -12.01 -5.51 2.81
CA HIS A 126 -11.13 -5.72 3.95
C HIS A 126 -9.67 -5.31 3.66
N GLY A 127 -9.18 -5.51 2.43
CA GLY A 127 -7.88 -5.01 2.00
C GLY A 127 -7.82 -3.48 2.00
N LYS A 128 -8.89 -2.80 1.54
CA LYS A 128 -9.01 -1.34 1.58
C LYS A 128 -9.01 -0.81 3.02
N LEU A 129 -9.74 -1.46 3.92
CA LEU A 129 -9.76 -1.12 5.33
C LEU A 129 -8.38 -1.26 5.97
N CYS A 130 -7.67 -2.34 5.66
CA CYS A 130 -6.31 -2.57 6.13
C CYS A 130 -5.37 -1.44 5.70
N THR A 131 -5.39 -1.06 4.43
CA THR A 131 -4.58 0.04 3.89
C THR A 131 -4.95 1.38 4.55
N ALA A 132 -6.23 1.69 4.72
CA ALA A 132 -6.69 2.91 5.36
C ALA A 132 -6.24 3.01 6.83
N LEU A 133 -6.34 1.92 7.59
CA LEU A 133 -5.86 1.84 8.98
C LEU A 133 -4.34 2.01 9.05
N LEU A 134 -3.60 1.41 8.14
CA LEU A 134 -2.15 1.54 8.08
C LEU A 134 -1.73 3.00 7.82
N TYR A 135 -2.31 3.65 6.81
CA TYR A 135 -2.04 5.07 6.53
C TYR A 135 -2.47 5.99 7.67
N GLY A 136 -3.62 5.71 8.31
CA GLY A 136 -4.06 6.42 9.51
C GLY A 136 -3.05 6.28 10.67
N THR A 137 -2.58 5.07 10.91
CA THR A 137 -1.55 4.78 11.93
C THR A 137 -0.25 5.51 11.62
N MET A 138 0.22 5.47 10.38
CA MET A 138 1.42 6.20 9.95
C MET A 138 1.25 7.71 10.12
N GLY A 139 0.12 8.27 9.67
CA GLY A 139 -0.16 9.69 9.77
C GLY A 139 -0.20 10.18 11.21
N LEU A 140 -0.83 9.44 12.12
CA LEU A 140 -0.85 9.76 13.55
C LEU A 140 0.56 9.76 14.16
N HIS A 141 1.41 8.77 13.84
CA HIS A 141 2.78 8.72 14.35
C HIS A 141 3.69 9.80 13.76
N ILE A 142 3.42 10.25 12.54
CA ILE A 142 4.14 11.38 11.94
C ILE A 142 3.81 12.68 12.69
N LEU A 143 2.51 12.95 12.91
CA LEU A 143 2.06 14.19 13.54
C LEU A 143 2.30 14.23 15.05
N TRP A 144 2.00 13.13 15.71
CA TRP A 144 2.04 13.08 17.17
C TRP A 144 3.31 12.40 17.65
N GLY A 145 4.39 13.16 17.64
CA GLY A 145 5.70 12.62 18.01
C GLY A 145 5.89 12.22 19.48
N SER A 146 5.01 12.68 20.36
CA SER A 146 4.92 12.30 21.78
C SER A 146 3.74 11.40 22.10
N ILE A 147 3.27 10.63 21.11
CA ILE A 147 2.15 9.68 21.26
C ILE A 147 2.42 8.75 22.47
N PRO A 148 1.46 8.58 23.41
CA PRO A 148 1.64 7.66 24.52
C PRO A 148 1.91 6.24 24.03
N GLU A 149 2.91 5.58 24.59
CA GLU A 149 3.36 4.26 24.16
C GLU A 149 2.26 3.21 24.19
N VAL A 150 1.39 3.27 25.23
CA VAL A 150 0.25 2.36 25.36
C VAL A 150 -0.74 2.54 24.20
N PHE A 151 -1.06 3.80 23.86
CA PHE A 151 -1.97 4.10 22.76
C PHE A 151 -1.40 3.66 21.42
N SER A 152 -0.11 3.93 21.20
CA SER A 152 0.60 3.48 20.00
C SER A 152 0.60 1.97 19.87
N LYS A 153 0.87 1.23 20.96
CA LYS A 153 0.83 -0.24 20.98
C LYS A 153 -0.57 -0.80 20.70
N ILE A 154 -1.62 -0.16 21.22
CA ILE A 154 -3.01 -0.55 20.90
C ILE A 154 -3.28 -0.35 19.42
N LEU A 155 -2.92 0.80 18.86
CA LEU A 155 -3.11 1.10 17.44
C LEU A 155 -2.38 0.10 16.55
N MET A 156 -1.12 -0.23 16.91
CA MET A 156 -0.33 -1.24 16.25
C MET A 156 -0.99 -2.62 16.32
N ALA A 157 -1.49 -3.03 17.49
CA ALA A 157 -2.15 -4.33 17.66
C ALA A 157 -3.43 -4.43 16.82
N VAL A 158 -4.26 -3.38 16.79
CA VAL A 158 -5.45 -3.32 15.95
C VAL A 158 -5.06 -3.43 14.47
N CYS A 159 -4.05 -2.69 14.04
CA CYS A 159 -3.58 -2.73 12.65
C CYS A 159 -3.10 -4.14 12.27
N MET A 160 -2.29 -4.79 13.11
CA MET A 160 -1.82 -6.16 12.89
C MET A 160 -2.97 -7.18 12.86
N ALA A 161 -3.95 -7.07 13.77
CA ALA A 161 -5.11 -7.96 13.81
C ALA A 161 -5.92 -7.86 12.51
N VAL A 162 -6.18 -6.64 12.02
CA VAL A 162 -6.89 -6.43 10.74
C VAL A 162 -6.08 -6.95 9.56
N MET A 163 -4.74 -6.78 9.56
CA MET A 163 -3.87 -7.33 8.53
C MET A 163 -3.92 -8.86 8.49
N CYS A 164 -3.80 -9.50 9.64
CA CYS A 164 -3.88 -10.97 9.75
C CYS A 164 -5.26 -11.48 9.28
N LEU A 165 -6.34 -10.83 9.73
CA LEU A 165 -7.70 -11.19 9.30
C LEU A 165 -7.86 -11.03 7.79
N SER A 166 -7.39 -9.93 7.22
CA SER A 166 -7.42 -9.68 5.78
C SER A 166 -6.64 -10.75 5.02
N GLY A 167 -5.44 -11.12 5.50
CA GLY A 167 -4.62 -12.18 4.90
C GLY A 167 -5.32 -13.55 4.91
N LEU A 168 -5.99 -13.90 6.02
CA LEU A 168 -6.77 -15.14 6.13
C LEU A 168 -7.97 -15.16 5.17
N LEU A 169 -8.68 -14.03 5.03
CA LEU A 169 -9.81 -13.92 4.10
C LEU A 169 -9.34 -14.04 2.64
N TYR A 170 -8.20 -13.41 2.29
CA TYR A 170 -7.59 -13.58 0.96
C TYR A 170 -7.15 -15.02 0.72
N TRP A 171 -6.53 -15.66 1.70
CA TRP A 171 -6.14 -17.07 1.60
C TRP A 171 -7.36 -17.96 1.36
N TYR A 172 -8.41 -17.82 2.15
CA TYR A 172 -9.65 -18.61 2.01
C TYR A 172 -10.29 -18.46 0.63
N ARG A 173 -10.38 -17.23 0.13
CA ARG A 173 -10.93 -16.92 -1.19
C ARG A 173 -10.10 -17.54 -2.32
N ASN A 174 -8.78 -17.32 -2.28
CA ASN A 174 -7.87 -17.85 -3.29
C ASN A 174 -7.82 -19.39 -3.26
N TYR A 175 -7.89 -19.99 -2.08
CA TYR A 175 -7.96 -21.44 -1.92
C TYR A 175 -9.20 -22.05 -2.58
N LYS A 176 -10.37 -21.41 -2.43
CA LYS A 176 -11.60 -21.84 -3.11
C LYS A 176 -11.46 -21.78 -4.64
N LEU A 177 -10.85 -20.73 -5.16
CA LEU A 177 -10.56 -20.60 -6.60
C LEU A 177 -9.63 -21.69 -7.11
N ILE A 178 -8.58 -21.98 -6.36
CA ILE A 178 -7.61 -23.04 -6.72
C ILE A 178 -8.27 -24.41 -6.76
N LYS A 179 -9.24 -24.67 -5.90
CA LYS A 179 -10.01 -25.94 -5.88
C LYS A 179 -11.17 -26.01 -6.87
N GLY A 180 -11.48 -24.90 -7.59
CA GLY A 180 -12.57 -24.87 -8.57
C GLY A 180 -13.96 -24.74 -7.95
N TYR A 181 -14.08 -24.20 -6.73
CA TYR A 181 -15.36 -23.95 -6.04
C TYR A 181 -15.95 -22.55 -6.34
N LEU A 182 -15.32 -21.76 -7.21
CA LEU A 182 -15.75 -20.40 -7.62
C LEU A 182 -15.63 -20.21 -9.13
#